data_c12d647d9672930d8a4d422d6dd56f04
#
_entry.id   c12d647d9672930d8a4d422d6dd56f04
#
_cell.length_a   1.000
_cell.length_b   1.000
_cell.length_c   1.000
_cell.angle_alpha   90.00
_cell.angle_beta   90.00
_cell.angle_gamma   90.00
#
_symmetry.space_group_name_H-M   'P 1'
#
loop_
_entity.id
_entity.type
_entity.pdbx_description
1 polymer ?
#
loop_
_entity_poly.entity_id
_entity_poly.type
_entity_poly.pdbx_seq_one_letter_code
_entity_poly.pdbx_strand_id
1 'polypeptide(L)'
;LFGSVFTGLAAGIAFGPRVFSQFSRRRLFGAALAVSGFFLVALALISNLVIAVIVTIILGAFSGISWVTGFTMLGMEVENEVRGRTFAFVQSLIRIVLVAVLAIAPLIAAAVGEHTYKFYNSEVTYNGAAITILIAGILAALIGIVSYRQMRDRPGISLVSDIVSALR
;
A
#
# COMPACT_ATOMS: atom_id res chain seq x y z
N LEU A 1 10.43 2.38 13.27
CA LEU A 1 9.46 1.98 12.24
C LEU A 1 8.85 3.17 11.48
N PHE A 2 8.40 4.26 12.15
CA PHE A 2 7.85 5.43 11.43
C PHE A 2 8.86 6.04 10.45
N GLY A 3 10.10 6.28 10.89
CA GLY A 3 11.15 6.81 10.01
C GLY A 3 11.42 5.92 8.80
N SER A 4 11.41 4.60 8.97
CA SER A 4 11.63 3.67 7.87
C SER A 4 10.50 3.67 6.84
N VAL A 5 9.23 3.79 7.27
CA VAL A 5 8.09 3.97 6.35
C VAL A 5 8.27 5.22 5.50
N PHE A 6 8.58 6.36 6.13
CA PHE A 6 8.75 7.63 5.41
C PHE A 6 9.95 7.63 4.47
N THR A 7 11.05 6.99 4.86
CA THR A 7 12.22 6.81 3.99
C THR A 7 11.84 5.97 2.76
N GLY A 8 11.15 4.87 2.95
CA GLY A 8 10.62 4.05 1.87
C GLY A 8 9.67 4.84 0.96
N LEU A 9 8.71 5.55 1.54
CA LEU A 9 7.72 6.35 0.83
C LEU A 9 8.39 7.43 -0.02
N ALA A 10 9.35 8.17 0.54
CA ALA A 10 10.12 9.17 -0.20
C ALA A 10 10.90 8.55 -1.36
N ALA A 11 11.55 7.40 -1.14
CA ALA A 11 12.23 6.66 -2.19
C ALA A 11 11.26 6.20 -3.29
N GLY A 12 10.11 5.66 -2.93
CA GLY A 12 9.06 5.24 -3.87
C GLY A 12 8.55 6.38 -4.74
N ILE A 13 8.29 7.54 -4.15
CA ILE A 13 7.87 8.75 -4.88
C ILE A 13 8.96 9.25 -5.82
N ALA A 14 10.22 9.30 -5.36
CA ALA A 14 11.33 9.86 -6.13
C ALA A 14 11.79 8.96 -7.28
N PHE A 15 11.88 7.66 -7.04
CA PHE A 15 12.45 6.70 -7.99
C PHE A 15 11.40 5.87 -8.72
N GLY A 16 10.21 5.67 -8.14
CA GLY A 16 9.15 4.86 -8.72
C GLY A 16 8.81 5.21 -10.17
N PRO A 17 8.51 6.48 -10.50
CA PRO A 17 8.19 6.88 -11.87
C PRO A 17 9.33 6.66 -12.88
N ARG A 18 10.58 6.69 -12.40
CA ARG A 18 11.76 6.46 -13.27
C ARG A 18 11.98 4.98 -13.53
N VAL A 19 11.90 4.16 -12.49
CA VAL A 19 12.14 2.71 -12.57
C VAL A 19 11.01 2.00 -13.33
N PHE A 20 9.78 2.44 -13.15
CA PHE A 20 8.60 1.83 -13.74
C PHE A 20 8.00 2.66 -14.89
N SER A 21 8.82 3.46 -15.59
CA SER A 21 8.37 4.33 -16.67
C SER A 21 7.72 3.60 -17.85
N GLN A 22 8.07 2.34 -18.06
CA GLN A 22 7.53 1.51 -19.15
C GLN A 22 6.23 0.78 -18.77
N PHE A 23 5.86 0.78 -17.50
CA PHE A 23 4.64 0.14 -17.07
C PHE A 23 3.42 1.04 -17.29
N SER A 24 2.31 0.43 -17.67
CA SER A 24 1.02 1.11 -17.66
C SER A 24 0.72 1.64 -16.25
N ARG A 25 0.46 2.94 -16.13
CA ARG A 25 0.23 3.60 -14.84
C ARG A 25 -0.92 2.96 -14.06
N ARG A 26 -1.97 2.51 -14.77
CA ARG A 26 -3.13 1.85 -14.16
C ARG A 26 -2.74 0.52 -13.53
N ARG A 27 -1.97 -0.31 -14.24
CA ARG A 27 -1.47 -1.59 -13.71
C ARG A 27 -0.46 -1.37 -12.58
N LEU A 28 0.43 -0.39 -12.73
CA LEU A 28 1.41 -0.05 -11.71
C LEU A 28 0.74 0.35 -10.40
N PHE A 29 -0.33 1.16 -10.45
CA PHE A 29 -1.09 1.53 -9.26
C PHE A 29 -1.64 0.31 -8.52
N GLY A 30 -2.36 -0.57 -9.23
CA GLY A 30 -2.94 -1.77 -8.63
C GLY A 30 -1.88 -2.75 -8.11
N ALA A 31 -0.80 -2.96 -8.88
CA ALA A 31 0.30 -3.83 -8.46
C ALA A 31 1.03 -3.28 -7.22
N ALA A 32 1.39 -2.00 -7.22
CA ALA A 32 2.06 -1.38 -6.09
C ALA A 32 1.21 -1.40 -4.82
N LEU A 33 -0.11 -1.17 -4.94
CA LEU A 33 -1.04 -1.26 -3.83
C LEU A 33 -1.17 -2.70 -3.31
N ALA A 34 -1.25 -3.70 -4.19
CA ALA A 34 -1.30 -5.10 -3.80
C ALA A 34 -0.02 -5.55 -3.08
N VAL A 35 1.15 -5.17 -3.60
CA VAL A 35 2.45 -5.48 -2.99
C VAL A 35 2.59 -4.80 -1.64
N SER A 36 2.21 -3.53 -1.51
CA SER A 36 2.24 -2.84 -0.21
C SER A 36 1.33 -3.52 0.81
N GLY A 37 0.12 -3.93 0.41
CA GLY A 37 -0.79 -4.71 1.26
C GLY A 37 -0.20 -6.05 1.69
N PHE A 38 0.48 -6.76 0.80
CA PHE A 38 1.19 -8.00 1.13
C PHE A 38 2.29 -7.77 2.17
N PHE A 39 3.12 -6.74 2.00
CA PHE A 39 4.16 -6.41 2.99
C PHE A 39 3.57 -5.93 4.32
N LEU A 40 2.38 -5.33 4.31
CA LEU A 40 1.68 -4.95 5.53
C LEU A 40 1.20 -6.20 6.29
N VAL A 41 0.70 -7.23 5.59
CA VAL A 41 0.38 -8.54 6.18
C VAL A 41 1.64 -9.20 6.75
N ALA A 42 2.74 -9.20 5.98
CA ALA A 42 4.02 -9.74 6.46
C ALA A 42 4.50 -9.03 7.73
N LEU A 43 4.38 -7.70 7.79
CA LEU A 43 4.76 -6.90 8.96
C LEU A 43 3.97 -7.31 10.21
N ALA A 44 2.69 -7.64 10.08
CA ALA A 44 1.85 -8.08 11.20
C ALA A 44 2.35 -9.41 11.83
N LEU A 45 3.07 -10.23 11.06
CA LEU A 45 3.57 -11.54 11.49
C LEU A 45 5.02 -11.51 11.98
N ILE A 46 5.73 -10.41 11.77
CA ILE A 46 7.16 -10.29 12.09
C ILE A 46 7.35 -9.75 13.50
N SER A 47 8.02 -10.52 14.34
CA SER A 47 8.42 -10.11 15.70
C SER A 47 9.83 -9.50 15.76
N ASN A 48 10.67 -9.72 14.75
CA ASN A 48 12.05 -9.21 14.73
C ASN A 48 12.10 -7.78 14.23
N LEU A 49 12.63 -6.86 15.06
CA LEU A 49 12.68 -5.44 14.75
C LEU A 49 13.48 -5.10 13.49
N VAL A 50 14.62 -5.80 13.26
CA VAL A 50 15.49 -5.53 12.10
C VAL A 50 14.77 -5.89 10.81
N ILE A 51 14.14 -7.07 10.78
CA ILE A 51 13.35 -7.52 9.63
C ILE A 51 12.15 -6.58 9.43
N ALA A 52 11.48 -6.18 10.51
CA ALA A 52 10.36 -5.23 10.45
C ALA A 52 10.76 -3.90 9.84
N VAL A 53 11.95 -3.36 10.15
CA VAL A 53 12.46 -2.11 9.54
C VAL A 53 12.65 -2.28 8.03
N ILE A 54 13.26 -3.38 7.59
CA ILE A 54 13.48 -3.65 6.15
C ILE A 54 12.14 -3.77 5.42
N VAL A 55 11.22 -4.58 5.96
CA VAL A 55 9.88 -4.77 5.40
C VAL A 55 9.12 -3.44 5.32
N THR A 56 9.26 -2.59 6.34
CA THR A 56 8.59 -1.30 6.40
C THR A 56 9.14 -0.30 5.37
N ILE A 57 10.45 -0.34 5.06
CA ILE A 57 11.03 0.46 3.97
C ILE A 57 10.44 0.02 2.62
N ILE A 58 10.37 -1.28 2.37
CA ILE A 58 9.83 -1.82 1.12
C ILE A 58 8.33 -1.48 1.00
N LEU A 59 7.56 -1.69 2.06
CA LEU A 59 6.15 -1.31 2.16
C LEU A 59 5.97 0.17 1.84
N GLY A 60 6.76 1.04 2.46
CA GLY A 60 6.74 2.48 2.21
C GLY A 60 7.03 2.82 0.76
N ALA A 61 8.03 2.17 0.14
CA ALA A 61 8.39 2.40 -1.26
C ALA A 61 7.22 2.07 -2.21
N PHE A 62 6.59 0.91 -2.07
CA PHE A 62 5.43 0.55 -2.89
C PHE A 62 4.21 1.42 -2.60
N SER A 63 3.98 1.83 -1.36
CA SER A 63 2.95 2.80 -1.02
C SER A 63 3.20 4.16 -1.68
N GLY A 64 4.46 4.62 -1.72
CA GLY A 64 4.86 5.86 -2.40
C GLY A 64 4.64 5.78 -3.92
N ILE A 65 4.98 4.65 -4.55
CA ILE A 65 4.70 4.40 -5.97
C ILE A 65 3.20 4.45 -6.25
N SER A 66 2.40 3.76 -5.44
CA SER A 66 0.94 3.77 -5.56
C SER A 66 0.38 5.19 -5.41
N TRP A 67 0.85 5.93 -4.41
CA TRP A 67 0.45 7.31 -4.15
C TRP A 67 0.68 8.22 -5.35
N VAL A 68 1.93 8.31 -5.83
CA VAL A 68 2.28 9.20 -6.95
C VAL A 68 1.57 8.78 -8.24
N THR A 69 1.42 7.48 -8.47
CA THR A 69 0.76 6.96 -9.66
C THR A 69 -0.74 7.29 -9.63
N GLY A 70 -1.41 7.14 -8.48
CA GLY A 70 -2.81 7.47 -8.30
C GLY A 70 -3.10 8.95 -8.54
N PHE A 71 -2.30 9.84 -7.96
CA PHE A 71 -2.44 11.30 -8.20
C PHE A 71 -2.14 11.70 -9.64
N THR A 72 -1.15 11.06 -10.27
CA THR A 72 -0.84 11.33 -11.68
C THR A 72 -1.99 10.90 -12.60
N MET A 73 -2.60 9.73 -12.34
CA MET A 73 -3.77 9.27 -13.10
C MET A 73 -4.94 10.22 -12.94
N LEU A 74 -5.24 10.62 -11.71
CA LEU A 74 -6.31 11.58 -11.42
C LEU A 74 -6.07 12.91 -12.19
N GLY A 75 -4.83 13.40 -12.19
CA GLY A 75 -4.48 14.65 -12.89
C GLY A 75 -4.61 14.57 -14.41
N MET A 76 -4.51 13.35 -14.99
CA MET A 76 -4.65 13.16 -16.45
C MET A 76 -6.11 12.95 -16.89
N GLU A 77 -6.95 12.39 -16.04
CA GLU A 77 -8.35 12.08 -16.36
C GLU A 77 -9.28 13.26 -16.11
N VAL A 78 -8.87 14.23 -15.29
CA VAL A 78 -9.70 15.38 -14.92
C VAL A 78 -9.42 16.58 -15.82
N GLU A 79 -10.47 17.17 -16.38
CA GLU A 79 -10.42 18.40 -17.18
C GLU A 79 -9.82 19.58 -16.41
N ASN A 80 -9.09 20.46 -17.12
CA ASN A 80 -8.36 21.57 -16.50
C ASN A 80 -9.25 22.48 -15.65
N GLU A 81 -10.50 22.72 -16.10
CA GLU A 81 -11.44 23.63 -15.45
C GLU A 81 -11.89 23.15 -14.06
N VAL A 82 -12.03 21.84 -13.88
CA VAL A 82 -12.52 21.26 -12.60
C VAL A 82 -11.41 20.60 -11.78
N ARG A 83 -10.18 20.59 -12.30
CA ARG A 83 -9.04 19.91 -11.67
C ARG A 83 -8.81 20.36 -10.23
N GLY A 84 -8.78 21.67 -9.97
CA GLY A 84 -8.56 22.20 -8.63
C GLY A 84 -9.63 21.74 -7.63
N ARG A 85 -10.90 21.76 -8.04
CA ARG A 85 -12.02 21.32 -7.21
C ARG A 85 -11.97 19.81 -6.93
N THR A 86 -11.62 19.01 -7.93
CA THR A 86 -11.48 17.56 -7.78
C THR A 86 -10.36 17.21 -6.83
N PHE A 87 -9.18 17.84 -6.97
CA PHE A 87 -8.06 17.61 -6.04
C PHE A 87 -8.40 18.05 -4.61
N ALA A 88 -9.08 19.19 -4.43
CA ALA A 88 -9.52 19.64 -3.11
C ALA A 88 -10.50 18.65 -2.48
N PHE A 89 -11.44 18.11 -3.26
CA PHE A 89 -12.37 17.09 -2.80
C PHE A 89 -11.66 15.81 -2.37
N VAL A 90 -10.74 15.29 -3.20
CA VAL A 90 -9.95 14.09 -2.89
C VAL A 90 -9.11 14.30 -1.63
N GLN A 91 -8.46 15.45 -1.48
CA GLN A 91 -7.69 15.78 -0.28
C GLN A 91 -8.58 15.85 0.98
N SER A 92 -9.77 16.39 0.87
CA SER A 92 -10.74 16.41 1.99
C SER A 92 -11.18 15.00 2.36
N LEU A 93 -11.47 14.16 1.36
CA LEU A 93 -11.84 12.76 1.58
C LEU A 93 -10.70 11.98 2.26
N ILE A 94 -9.44 12.16 1.83
CA ILE A 94 -8.28 11.55 2.47
C ILE A 94 -8.19 11.95 3.94
N ARG A 95 -8.40 13.23 4.27
CA ARG A 95 -8.38 13.70 5.66
C ARG A 95 -9.48 13.06 6.51
N ILE A 96 -10.69 12.96 5.98
CA ILE A 96 -11.82 12.30 6.66
C ILE A 96 -11.47 10.83 6.93
N VAL A 97 -10.96 10.12 5.94
CA VAL A 97 -10.53 8.71 6.07
C VAL A 97 -9.42 8.58 7.11
N LEU A 98 -8.42 9.47 7.10
CA LEU A 98 -7.34 9.44 8.10
C LEU A 98 -7.88 9.61 9.53
N VAL A 99 -8.78 10.58 9.75
CA VAL A 99 -9.41 10.79 11.06
C VAL A 99 -10.22 9.55 11.46
N ALA A 100 -10.99 8.98 10.55
CA ALA A 100 -11.76 7.78 10.82
C ALA A 100 -10.86 6.59 11.18
N VAL A 101 -9.77 6.37 10.45
CA VAL A 101 -8.80 5.30 10.76
C VAL A 101 -8.14 5.53 12.12
N LEU A 102 -7.72 6.76 12.42
CA LEU A 102 -7.11 7.09 13.72
C LEU A 102 -8.06 6.87 14.89
N ALA A 103 -9.37 7.06 14.69
CA ALA A 103 -10.37 6.81 15.70
C ALA A 103 -10.72 5.30 15.83
N ILE A 104 -10.88 4.61 14.70
CA ILE A 104 -11.37 3.23 14.64
C ILE A 104 -10.27 2.21 14.96
N ALA A 105 -9.05 2.42 14.48
CA ALA A 105 -7.97 1.45 14.64
C ALA A 105 -7.64 1.13 16.11
N PRO A 106 -7.54 2.09 17.05
CA PRO A 106 -7.37 1.80 18.47
C PRO A 106 -8.56 1.06 19.08
N LEU A 107 -9.79 1.35 18.63
CA LEU A 107 -11.00 0.66 19.11
C LEU A 107 -10.99 -0.81 18.70
N ILE A 108 -10.61 -1.11 17.44
CA ILE A 108 -10.45 -2.49 16.98
C ILE A 108 -9.36 -3.19 17.81
N ALA A 109 -8.22 -2.54 18.00
CA ALA A 109 -7.11 -3.09 18.76
C ALA A 109 -7.50 -3.38 20.21
N ALA A 110 -8.27 -2.49 20.85
CA ALA A 110 -8.78 -2.67 22.20
C ALA A 110 -9.85 -3.78 22.29
N ALA A 111 -10.74 -3.86 21.30
CA ALA A 111 -11.80 -4.89 21.26
C ALA A 111 -11.24 -6.29 21.05
N VAL A 112 -10.16 -6.42 20.29
CA VAL A 112 -9.46 -7.69 20.08
C VAL A 112 -8.69 -8.11 21.34
N GLY A 113 -8.13 -7.14 22.08
CA GLY A 113 -7.34 -7.39 23.29
C GLY A 113 -6.01 -8.10 23.03
N GLU A 114 -5.39 -8.58 24.10
CA GLU A 114 -4.17 -9.38 24.03
C GLU A 114 -4.51 -10.86 24.20
N HIS A 115 -4.19 -11.66 23.20
CA HIS A 115 -4.36 -13.11 23.27
C HIS A 115 -2.98 -13.76 23.16
N THR A 116 -2.54 -14.38 24.26
CA THR A 116 -1.29 -15.15 24.30
C THR A 116 -1.59 -16.60 23.94
N TYR A 117 -1.16 -17.03 22.77
CA TYR A 117 -1.20 -18.42 22.37
C TYR A 117 0.16 -19.08 22.65
N LYS A 118 0.20 -20.07 23.53
CA LYS A 118 1.38 -20.92 23.75
C LYS A 118 1.43 -21.99 22.68
N PHE A 119 2.31 -21.83 21.73
CA PHE A 119 2.58 -22.86 20.74
C PHE A 119 3.96 -23.47 21.01
N TYR A 120 3.95 -24.68 21.56
CA TYR A 120 5.07 -25.64 21.72
C TYR A 120 6.47 -25.09 22.08
N ASN A 121 6.77 -24.10 22.67
CA ASN A 121 8.03 -23.51 23.16
C ASN A 121 8.24 -22.04 22.72
N SER A 122 7.26 -21.41 22.12
CA SER A 122 7.30 -19.99 21.77
C SER A 122 6.01 -19.34 22.24
N GLU A 123 6.11 -18.37 23.12
CA GLU A 123 4.98 -17.50 23.47
C GLU A 123 4.83 -16.45 22.37
N VAL A 124 3.85 -16.64 21.49
CA VAL A 124 3.51 -15.64 20.49
C VAL A 124 2.35 -14.81 21.03
N THR A 125 2.67 -13.64 21.53
CA THR A 125 1.65 -12.68 21.97
C THR A 125 1.13 -11.93 20.75
N TYR A 126 -0.04 -12.30 20.26
CA TYR A 126 -0.74 -11.51 19.25
C TYR A 126 -1.43 -10.34 19.95
N ASN A 127 -0.85 -9.18 19.75
CA ASN A 127 -1.38 -7.91 20.18
C ASN A 127 -2.52 -7.49 19.22
N GLY A 128 -3.61 -6.92 19.74
CA GLY A 128 -4.72 -6.40 18.93
C GLY A 128 -4.28 -5.45 17.81
N ALA A 129 -3.15 -4.74 17.99
CA ALA A 129 -2.55 -3.93 16.94
C ALA A 129 -2.05 -4.77 15.75
N ALA A 130 -1.44 -5.94 15.99
CA ALA A 130 -0.98 -6.82 14.91
C ALA A 130 -2.15 -7.34 14.08
N ILE A 131 -3.26 -7.71 14.72
CA ILE A 131 -4.48 -8.15 14.03
C ILE A 131 -5.09 -7.01 13.23
N THR A 132 -5.12 -5.79 13.77
CA THR A 132 -5.60 -4.61 13.04
C THR A 132 -4.76 -4.35 11.78
N ILE A 133 -3.43 -4.42 11.88
CA ILE A 133 -2.50 -4.27 10.75
C ILE A 133 -2.72 -5.40 9.73
N LEU A 134 -2.94 -6.64 10.19
CA LEU A 134 -3.20 -7.78 9.32
C LEU A 134 -4.48 -7.59 8.51
N ILE A 135 -5.57 -7.19 9.16
CA ILE A 135 -6.85 -6.90 8.48
C ILE A 135 -6.66 -5.78 7.45
N ALA A 136 -6.00 -4.68 7.83
CA ALA A 136 -5.72 -3.57 6.91
C ALA A 136 -4.86 -4.00 5.72
N GLY A 137 -3.86 -4.86 5.94
CA GLY A 137 -3.01 -5.41 4.91
C GLY A 137 -3.77 -6.30 3.93
N ILE A 138 -4.64 -7.18 4.42
CA ILE A 138 -5.50 -8.02 3.58
C ILE A 138 -6.44 -7.15 2.72
N LEU A 139 -7.09 -6.16 3.32
CA LEU A 139 -7.97 -5.25 2.58
C LEU A 139 -7.20 -4.47 1.50
N ALA A 140 -6.03 -3.94 1.84
CA ALA A 140 -5.19 -3.23 0.88
C ALA A 140 -4.73 -4.14 -0.28
N ALA A 141 -4.33 -5.38 0.02
CA ALA A 141 -3.94 -6.36 -1.00
C ALA A 141 -5.11 -6.72 -1.91
N LEU A 142 -6.30 -6.96 -1.34
CA LEU A 142 -7.51 -7.27 -2.13
C LEU A 142 -7.90 -6.11 -3.04
N ILE A 143 -7.94 -4.89 -2.51
CA ILE A 143 -8.23 -3.68 -3.31
C ILE A 143 -7.19 -3.51 -4.42
N GLY A 144 -5.91 -3.73 -4.13
CA GLY A 144 -4.84 -3.67 -5.11
C GLY A 144 -5.01 -4.71 -6.22
N ILE A 145 -5.33 -5.95 -5.89
CA ILE A 145 -5.57 -7.04 -6.86
C ILE A 145 -6.81 -6.73 -7.72
N VAL A 146 -7.89 -6.28 -7.10
CA VAL A 146 -9.12 -5.90 -7.81
C VAL A 146 -8.84 -4.74 -8.76
N SER A 147 -8.16 -3.69 -8.28
CA SER A 147 -7.75 -2.55 -9.11
C SER A 147 -6.87 -2.98 -10.29
N TYR A 148 -5.89 -3.86 -10.03
CA TYR A 148 -5.04 -4.41 -11.07
C TYR A 148 -5.82 -5.19 -12.14
N ARG A 149 -6.82 -5.97 -11.74
CA ARG A 149 -7.66 -6.74 -12.67
C ARG A 149 -8.63 -5.87 -13.46
N GLN A 150 -9.21 -4.86 -12.84
CA GLN A 150 -10.19 -3.98 -13.48
C GLN A 150 -9.56 -2.94 -14.41
N MET A 151 -8.35 -2.48 -14.09
CA MET A 151 -7.63 -1.45 -14.86
C MET A 151 -6.78 -2.05 -16.00
N ARG A 152 -7.30 -2.99 -16.76
CA ARG A 152 -6.63 -3.55 -17.94
C ARG A 152 -6.72 -2.55 -19.10
N ASP A 153 -5.60 -1.95 -19.47
CA ASP A 153 -5.56 -0.95 -20.55
C ASP A 153 -5.72 -1.53 -21.95
N ARG A 154 -5.38 -2.80 -22.17
CA ARG A 154 -5.54 -3.51 -23.44
C ARG A 154 -5.67 -5.01 -23.22
N PRO A 155 -6.63 -5.71 -23.87
CA PRO A 155 -6.63 -7.17 -23.90
C PRO A 155 -5.45 -7.65 -24.76
N GLY A 156 -4.54 -8.42 -24.18
CA GLY A 156 -3.50 -9.13 -24.92
C GLY A 156 -2.03 -8.87 -24.55
N ILE A 157 -1.71 -7.87 -23.74
CA ILE A 157 -0.33 -7.66 -23.29
C ILE A 157 -0.13 -8.36 -21.94
N SER A 158 0.76 -9.38 -21.92
CA SER A 158 1.09 -10.11 -20.69
C SER A 158 2.12 -9.34 -19.86
N LEU A 159 2.05 -9.46 -18.52
CA LEU A 159 3.06 -8.93 -17.60
C LEU A 159 4.49 -9.35 -17.97
N VAL A 160 4.64 -10.56 -18.51
CA VAL A 160 5.92 -11.14 -18.91
C VAL A 160 6.56 -10.32 -20.04
N SER A 161 5.75 -9.82 -21.00
CA SER A 161 6.27 -8.98 -22.08
C SER A 161 6.72 -7.60 -21.60
N ASP A 162 6.01 -7.03 -20.62
CA ASP A 162 6.39 -5.74 -20.02
C ASP A 162 7.69 -5.85 -19.20
N ILE A 163 7.85 -6.94 -18.44
CA ILE A 163 9.08 -7.21 -17.68
C ILE A 163 10.26 -7.47 -18.63
N VAL A 164 10.08 -8.27 -19.66
CA VAL A 164 11.13 -8.58 -20.63
C VAL A 164 11.55 -7.35 -21.42
N SER A 165 10.61 -6.45 -21.77
CA SER A 165 10.95 -5.21 -22.47
C SER A 165 11.66 -4.19 -21.58
N ALA A 166 11.41 -4.21 -20.27
CA ALA A 166 12.07 -3.34 -19.29
C ALA A 166 13.50 -3.79 -18.93
N LEU A 167 13.84 -5.06 -19.21
CA LEU A 167 15.18 -5.62 -18.96
C LEU A 167 16.10 -5.59 -20.20
N ARG A 168 15.61 -5.10 -21.31
CA ARG A 168 16.34 -4.93 -22.57
C ARG A 168 16.73 -3.47 -22.81
#